data_df0e58bf51174c3229b508920f2e9418
#
_entry.id   df0e58bf51174c3229b508920f2e9418
#
_cell.length_a   1.000
_cell.length_b   1.000
_cell.length_c   1.000
_cell.angle_alpha   90.00
_cell.angle_beta   90.00
_cell.angle_gamma   90.00
#
_symmetry.space_group_name_H-M   'P 1'
#
loop_
_entity.id
_entity.type
_entity.pdbx_description
1 polymer ?
#
loop_
_entity_poly.entity_id
_entity_poly.type
_entity_poly.pdbx_seq_one_letter_code
_entity_poly.pdbx_strand_id
1 'polypeptide(L)'
;MFSAGCLRNPITQKRETKLISESAERSIGAETKKKILEEYGELKDPVLGQYVSTLGRRLGALSDRPKLDYDFTVLDTDVINAFAAPGGYLFVTRGLLNEVSNEAELAAVLAHEIGHVAGWHAIGMIQKQMGLGALTTLGAIASGIRLGPEALVIAAQTADLFAGLYLLGYSRENELEADRVGLRYMNSAGYDGRAAVAFFEKLGELEKRDGPDRWESYLRSHPPTDQRLAQARAFLDRWTFFRRPTERGEAAYREMKARLPRLKPEEQGIVVGPRFEQPLYGVSLSLPNGWSWEPSSARVMAAFHRQGGEAWGELRRELSTATVTAEEFAKKYVGDRKGQMLQGRGVLYPAGYGYLAQFYGPGLLGGVYLFRGFFLVRDGAVWALLCASVPDRSLEHLVPFEQIQRSFELK
;
A
#
# COMPACT_ATOMS: atom_id res chain seq x y z
N MET A 1 6.26 -17.54 33.09
CA MET A 1 6.57 -16.11 33.35
C MET A 1 6.94 -15.47 32.04
N PHE A 2 6.04 -14.70 31.45
CA PHE A 2 6.35 -13.92 30.25
C PHE A 2 7.25 -12.77 30.66
N SER A 3 8.51 -12.84 30.33
CA SER A 3 9.39 -11.68 30.41
C SER A 3 8.96 -10.71 29.32
N ALA A 4 8.09 -9.75 29.64
CA ALA A 4 7.95 -8.54 28.83
C ALA A 4 9.37 -7.94 28.76
N GLY A 5 10.05 -8.21 27.65
CA GLY A 5 11.44 -7.86 27.51
C GLY A 5 11.54 -6.36 27.28
N CYS A 6 12.09 -5.64 28.25
CA CYS A 6 12.62 -4.32 27.98
C CYS A 6 13.85 -4.53 27.08
N LEU A 7 13.63 -4.52 25.76
CA LEU A 7 14.66 -4.69 24.77
C LEU A 7 15.30 -3.33 24.43
N ARG A 8 16.54 -3.36 24.02
CA ARG A 8 17.15 -2.15 23.45
C ARG A 8 16.67 -1.98 22.00
N ASN A 9 16.09 -0.85 21.73
CA ASN A 9 15.76 -0.46 20.35
C ASN A 9 17.08 -0.45 19.54
N PRO A 10 17.14 -1.13 18.41
CA PRO A 10 18.37 -1.27 17.64
C PRO A 10 18.97 0.07 17.19
N ILE A 11 18.14 1.08 16.93
CA ILE A 11 18.56 2.41 16.44
C ILE A 11 18.88 3.34 17.61
N THR A 12 17.93 3.52 18.54
CA THR A 12 18.05 4.51 19.62
C THR A 12 18.92 4.04 20.77
N GLN A 13 19.16 2.73 20.87
CA GLN A 13 19.82 2.04 21.99
C GLN A 13 19.11 2.25 23.33
N LYS A 14 17.96 2.90 23.35
CA LYS A 14 17.11 3.05 24.54
C LYS A 14 16.38 1.74 24.85
N ARG A 15 16.08 1.55 26.13
CA ARG A 15 15.25 0.44 26.55
C ARG A 15 13.79 0.77 26.23
N GLU A 16 13.18 -0.07 25.43
CA GLU A 16 11.77 0.05 25.03
C GLU A 16 11.03 -1.25 25.34
N THR A 17 9.77 -1.13 25.70
CA THR A 17 8.93 -2.31 25.92
C THR A 17 8.49 -2.85 24.57
N LYS A 18 9.06 -4.00 24.18
CA LYS A 18 8.66 -4.73 23.00
C LYS A 18 7.92 -5.99 23.41
N LEU A 19 6.61 -6.00 23.23
CA LEU A 19 5.72 -7.11 23.58
C LEU A 19 5.54 -8.11 22.43
N ILE A 20 5.79 -7.67 21.20
CA ILE A 20 5.68 -8.49 19.99
C ILE A 20 7.08 -9.04 19.66
N SER A 21 7.22 -10.36 19.70
CA SER A 21 8.47 -11.04 19.36
C SER A 21 8.76 -10.96 17.83
N GLU A 22 10.00 -11.31 17.46
CA GLU A 22 10.38 -11.33 16.04
C GLU A 22 9.59 -12.37 15.23
N SER A 23 9.28 -13.52 15.83
CA SER A 23 8.44 -14.53 15.19
C SER A 23 7.00 -14.05 14.99
N ALA A 24 6.44 -13.32 15.96
CA ALA A 24 5.12 -12.68 15.81
C ALA A 24 5.14 -11.56 14.77
N GLU A 25 6.22 -10.75 14.71
CA GLU A 25 6.40 -9.77 13.64
C GLU A 25 6.34 -10.44 12.25
N ARG A 26 7.05 -11.57 12.08
CA ARG A 26 7.07 -12.33 10.82
C ARG A 26 5.68 -12.86 10.45
N SER A 27 4.92 -13.37 11.42
CA SER A 27 3.56 -13.86 11.18
C SER A 27 2.60 -12.73 10.77
N ILE A 28 2.64 -11.58 11.45
CA ILE A 28 1.85 -10.39 11.08
C ILE A 28 2.22 -9.93 9.68
N GLY A 29 3.52 -9.82 9.38
CA GLY A 29 3.99 -9.40 8.06
C GLY A 29 3.60 -10.35 6.95
N ALA A 30 3.63 -11.67 7.18
CA ALA A 30 3.21 -12.66 6.19
C ALA A 30 1.71 -12.53 5.85
N GLU A 31 0.86 -12.36 6.86
CA GLU A 31 -0.58 -12.11 6.63
C GLU A 31 -0.82 -10.75 5.93
N THR A 32 -0.05 -9.73 6.31
CA THR A 32 -0.09 -8.43 5.65
C THR A 32 0.31 -8.55 4.18
N LYS A 33 1.40 -9.27 3.87
CA LYS A 33 1.85 -9.52 2.49
C LYS A 33 0.77 -10.20 1.67
N LYS A 34 0.10 -11.22 2.24
CA LYS A 34 -0.98 -11.92 1.54
C LYS A 34 -2.09 -10.95 1.12
N LYS A 35 -2.56 -10.11 2.04
CA LYS A 35 -3.62 -9.12 1.76
C LYS A 35 -3.19 -8.08 0.73
N ILE A 36 -1.96 -7.59 0.82
CA ILE A 36 -1.41 -6.63 -0.14
C ILE A 36 -1.32 -7.26 -1.54
N LEU A 37 -0.92 -8.52 -1.64
CA LEU A 37 -0.87 -9.22 -2.92
C LEU A 37 -2.27 -9.54 -3.49
N GLU A 38 -3.26 -9.76 -2.64
CA GLU A 38 -4.66 -9.89 -3.05
C GLU A 38 -5.19 -8.57 -3.62
N GLU A 39 -4.74 -7.44 -3.11
CA GLU A 39 -5.20 -6.12 -3.53
C GLU A 39 -4.45 -5.57 -4.76
N TYR A 40 -3.12 -5.50 -4.68
CA TYR A 40 -2.30 -4.84 -5.71
C TYR A 40 -1.71 -5.80 -6.74
N GLY A 41 -1.62 -7.09 -6.43
CA GLY A 41 -0.89 -8.05 -7.22
C GLY A 41 0.63 -7.89 -7.12
N GLU A 42 1.35 -8.93 -7.48
CA GLU A 42 2.81 -8.91 -7.64
C GLU A 42 3.17 -8.70 -9.11
N LEU A 43 4.11 -7.80 -9.38
CA LEU A 43 4.67 -7.65 -10.72
C LEU A 43 5.51 -8.88 -11.07
N LYS A 44 5.02 -9.67 -12.02
CA LYS A 44 5.63 -10.95 -12.42
C LYS A 44 6.77 -10.74 -13.40
N ASP A 45 7.83 -10.07 -12.97
CA ASP A 45 9.12 -9.99 -13.66
C ASP A 45 10.24 -10.45 -12.72
N PRO A 46 10.74 -11.70 -12.85
CA PRO A 46 11.76 -12.24 -11.97
C PRO A 46 13.06 -11.45 -11.94
N VAL A 47 13.45 -10.86 -13.07
CA VAL A 47 14.71 -10.08 -13.17
C VAL A 47 14.57 -8.77 -12.38
N LEU A 48 13.44 -8.10 -12.54
CA LEU A 48 13.14 -6.86 -11.81
C LEU A 48 13.00 -7.13 -10.30
N GLY A 49 12.24 -8.16 -9.93
CA GLY A 49 12.09 -8.57 -8.53
C GLY A 49 13.44 -8.94 -7.89
N GLN A 50 14.29 -9.69 -8.61
CA GLN A 50 15.63 -10.03 -8.14
C GLN A 50 16.53 -8.81 -7.98
N TYR A 51 16.45 -7.83 -8.89
CA TYR A 51 17.20 -6.59 -8.80
C TYR A 51 16.85 -5.81 -7.53
N VAL A 52 15.55 -5.55 -7.30
CA VAL A 52 15.08 -4.83 -6.11
C VAL A 52 15.45 -5.59 -4.83
N SER A 53 15.25 -6.90 -4.81
CA SER A 53 15.59 -7.75 -3.67
C SER A 53 17.10 -7.75 -3.37
N THR A 54 17.96 -7.80 -4.39
CA THR A 54 19.41 -7.76 -4.22
C THR A 54 19.88 -6.44 -3.65
N LEU A 55 19.37 -5.32 -4.18
CA LEU A 55 19.68 -3.99 -3.67
C LEU A 55 19.20 -3.84 -2.22
N GLY A 56 17.94 -4.20 -1.94
CA GLY A 56 17.35 -4.08 -0.63
C GLY A 56 18.03 -4.94 0.43
N ARG A 57 18.35 -6.21 0.12
CA ARG A 57 19.08 -7.09 1.04
C ARG A 57 20.50 -6.60 1.33
N ARG A 58 21.17 -6.00 0.36
CA ARG A 58 22.47 -5.35 0.58
C ARG A 58 22.37 -4.21 1.59
N LEU A 59 21.35 -3.38 1.50
CA LEU A 59 21.07 -2.33 2.47
C LEU A 59 20.65 -2.89 3.83
N GLY A 60 19.79 -3.91 3.85
CA GLY A 60 19.34 -4.60 5.07
C GLY A 60 20.49 -5.23 5.85
N ALA A 61 21.47 -5.82 5.17
CA ALA A 61 22.68 -6.38 5.80
C ALA A 61 23.57 -5.33 6.48
N LEU A 62 23.40 -4.05 6.13
CA LEU A 62 24.12 -2.91 6.70
C LEU A 62 23.27 -2.12 7.72
N SER A 63 22.02 -2.58 7.96
CA SER A 63 21.10 -1.96 8.90
C SER A 63 21.38 -2.33 10.35
N ASP A 64 20.63 -1.74 11.28
CA ASP A 64 20.68 -2.09 12.71
C ASP A 64 19.99 -3.43 13.03
N ARG A 65 19.38 -4.09 12.02
CA ARG A 65 18.86 -5.47 12.13
C ARG A 65 19.41 -6.36 10.98
N PRO A 66 20.74 -6.55 10.88
CA PRO A 66 21.38 -7.20 9.72
C PRO A 66 21.06 -8.70 9.59
N LYS A 67 20.53 -9.33 10.66
CA LYS A 67 20.17 -10.76 10.69
C LYS A 67 18.70 -11.01 10.33
N LEU A 68 17.91 -9.94 10.19
CA LEU A 68 16.51 -10.08 9.78
C LEU A 68 16.46 -10.54 8.33
N ASP A 69 15.61 -11.51 8.04
CA ASP A 69 15.37 -11.95 6.66
C ASP A 69 14.43 -10.95 5.98
N TYR A 70 15.01 -10.02 5.23
CA TYR A 70 14.27 -9.00 4.47
C TYR A 70 13.67 -9.59 3.20
N ASP A 71 12.38 -9.41 3.02
CA ASP A 71 11.60 -9.85 1.86
C ASP A 71 11.11 -8.63 1.07
N PHE A 72 11.53 -8.51 -0.19
CA PHE A 72 11.18 -7.40 -1.07
C PHE A 72 10.24 -7.86 -2.16
N THR A 73 9.12 -7.18 -2.29
CA THR A 73 8.09 -7.48 -3.29
C THR A 73 7.80 -6.23 -4.13
N VAL A 74 7.79 -6.40 -5.45
CA VAL A 74 7.36 -5.35 -6.38
C VAL A 74 5.88 -5.52 -6.66
N LEU A 75 5.08 -4.48 -6.35
CA LEU A 75 3.64 -4.48 -6.57
C LEU A 75 3.29 -3.96 -7.97
N ASP A 76 2.35 -4.63 -8.63
CA ASP A 76 1.88 -4.26 -9.97
C ASP A 76 0.77 -3.22 -9.90
N THR A 77 1.15 -2.02 -9.52
CA THR A 77 0.25 -0.86 -9.44
C THR A 77 0.97 0.41 -9.83
N ASP A 78 0.23 1.37 -10.42
CA ASP A 78 0.73 2.71 -10.76
C ASP A 78 0.71 3.69 -9.59
N VAL A 79 0.09 3.32 -8.47
CA VAL A 79 0.19 4.09 -7.23
C VAL A 79 1.67 4.28 -6.89
N ILE A 80 2.07 5.52 -6.62
CA ILE A 80 3.46 5.82 -6.26
C ILE A 80 3.61 5.60 -4.77
N ASN A 81 4.25 4.49 -4.38
CA ASN A 81 4.48 4.18 -2.97
C ASN A 81 5.62 3.15 -2.76
N ALA A 82 6.21 3.19 -1.56
CA ALA A 82 6.99 2.12 -0.97
C ALA A 82 6.64 2.06 0.51
N PHE A 83 6.66 0.88 1.10
CA PHE A 83 6.35 0.74 2.52
C PHE A 83 6.86 -0.57 3.10
N ALA A 84 7.03 -0.57 4.42
CA ALA A 84 7.46 -1.72 5.19
C ALA A 84 6.34 -2.22 6.10
N ALA A 85 6.11 -3.54 6.07
CA ALA A 85 5.29 -4.24 7.06
C ALA A 85 6.16 -4.88 8.15
N PRO A 86 5.58 -5.27 9.30
CA PRO A 86 6.31 -5.93 10.36
C PRO A 86 7.11 -7.14 9.88
N GLY A 87 8.22 -7.46 10.57
CA GLY A 87 9.02 -8.66 10.29
C GLY A 87 9.88 -8.61 9.03
N GLY A 88 10.09 -7.42 8.44
CA GLY A 88 11.01 -7.23 7.32
C GLY A 88 10.41 -7.48 5.94
N TYR A 89 9.10 -7.39 5.79
CA TYR A 89 8.43 -7.40 4.50
C TYR A 89 8.37 -5.97 3.94
N LEU A 90 8.96 -5.76 2.78
CA LEU A 90 9.02 -4.45 2.12
C LEU A 90 8.39 -4.52 0.73
N PHE A 91 7.67 -3.48 0.41
CA PHE A 91 6.94 -3.36 -0.83
C PHE A 91 7.38 -2.10 -1.56
N VAL A 92 7.54 -2.21 -2.86
CA VAL A 92 7.76 -1.07 -3.75
C VAL A 92 6.83 -1.21 -4.94
N THR A 93 6.15 -0.15 -5.29
CA THR A 93 5.22 -0.19 -6.41
C THR A 93 5.92 0.07 -7.74
N ARG A 94 5.36 -0.45 -8.82
CA ARG A 94 5.78 -0.13 -10.18
C ARG A 94 5.71 1.36 -10.45
N GLY A 95 4.68 2.04 -9.91
CA GLY A 95 4.54 3.49 -9.98
C GLY A 95 5.76 4.22 -9.41
N LEU A 96 6.22 3.86 -8.21
CA LEU A 96 7.43 4.46 -7.62
C LEU A 96 8.68 4.15 -8.45
N LEU A 97 8.85 2.89 -8.89
CA LEU A 97 9.99 2.51 -9.74
C LEU A 97 10.03 3.30 -11.05
N ASN A 98 8.88 3.71 -11.58
CA ASN A 98 8.81 4.58 -12.75
C ASN A 98 9.25 6.01 -12.45
N GLU A 99 9.14 6.48 -11.23
CA GLU A 99 9.47 7.85 -10.85
C GLU A 99 10.92 8.04 -10.40
N VAL A 100 11.54 7.04 -9.75
CA VAL A 100 12.96 7.15 -9.37
C VAL A 100 13.85 7.27 -10.60
N SER A 101 14.89 8.12 -10.52
CA SER A 101 15.72 8.49 -11.67
C SER A 101 16.96 7.63 -11.80
N ASN A 102 17.47 7.08 -10.69
CA ASN A 102 18.70 6.29 -10.62
C ASN A 102 18.69 5.31 -9.45
N GLU A 103 19.67 4.39 -9.40
CA GLU A 103 19.78 3.39 -8.34
C GLU A 103 19.95 4.03 -6.95
N ALA A 104 20.61 5.18 -6.85
CA ALA A 104 20.83 5.83 -5.55
C ALA A 104 19.53 6.40 -4.96
N GLU A 105 18.62 6.93 -5.80
CA GLU A 105 17.27 7.34 -5.36
C GLU A 105 16.46 6.11 -4.89
N LEU A 106 16.51 4.99 -5.62
CA LEU A 106 15.86 3.75 -5.18
C LEU A 106 16.46 3.23 -3.88
N ALA A 107 17.79 3.27 -3.76
CA ALA A 107 18.48 2.90 -2.52
C ALA A 107 18.07 3.79 -1.35
N ALA A 108 17.81 5.09 -1.57
CA ALA A 108 17.33 6.01 -0.55
C ALA A 108 15.96 5.60 -0.03
N VAL A 109 15.02 5.33 -0.93
CA VAL A 109 13.67 4.86 -0.55
C VAL A 109 13.75 3.54 0.22
N LEU A 110 14.44 2.53 -0.32
CA LEU A 110 14.55 1.23 0.35
C LEU A 110 15.26 1.32 1.70
N ALA A 111 16.29 2.17 1.83
CA ALA A 111 17.01 2.38 3.08
C ALA A 111 16.14 3.07 4.14
N HIS A 112 15.28 4.00 3.73
CA HIS A 112 14.28 4.63 4.60
C HIS A 112 13.28 3.59 5.13
N GLU A 113 12.73 2.73 4.27
CA GLU A 113 11.81 1.66 4.66
C GLU A 113 12.47 0.64 5.60
N ILE A 114 13.72 0.28 5.33
CA ILE A 114 14.53 -0.55 6.24
C ILE A 114 14.71 0.15 7.59
N GLY A 115 14.82 1.47 7.61
CA GLY A 115 14.84 2.30 8.83
C GLY A 115 13.59 2.10 9.67
N HIS A 116 12.40 2.12 9.07
CA HIS A 116 11.15 1.85 9.78
C HIS A 116 11.10 0.44 10.39
N VAL A 117 11.59 -0.57 9.67
CA VAL A 117 11.70 -1.93 10.20
C VAL A 117 12.70 -2.00 11.36
N ALA A 118 13.86 -1.38 11.22
CA ALA A 118 14.91 -1.40 12.23
C ALA A 118 14.50 -0.67 13.50
N GLY A 119 13.76 0.45 13.38
CA GLY A 119 13.23 1.25 14.49
C GLY A 119 11.99 0.67 15.18
N TRP A 120 11.45 -0.45 14.67
CA TRP A 120 10.20 -1.05 15.17
C TRP A 120 8.97 -0.14 15.07
N HIS A 121 8.94 0.80 14.10
CA HIS A 121 7.92 1.82 14.01
C HIS A 121 6.52 1.23 13.85
N ALA A 122 6.35 0.25 12.94
CA ALA A 122 5.09 -0.46 12.75
C ALA A 122 4.66 -1.21 14.03
N ILE A 123 5.60 -1.86 14.71
CA ILE A 123 5.34 -2.58 15.95
C ILE A 123 4.92 -1.62 17.07
N GLY A 124 5.56 -0.46 17.15
CA GLY A 124 5.18 0.59 18.12
C GLY A 124 3.76 1.10 17.89
N MET A 125 3.34 1.28 16.63
CA MET A 125 1.97 1.66 16.28
C MET A 125 0.96 0.59 16.70
N ILE A 126 1.22 -0.67 16.34
CA ILE A 126 0.37 -1.81 16.69
C ILE A 126 0.23 -1.92 18.21
N GLN A 127 1.33 -1.89 18.95
CA GLN A 127 1.30 -2.00 20.42
C GLN A 127 0.51 -0.90 21.10
N LYS A 128 0.53 0.32 20.57
CA LYS A 128 -0.25 1.45 21.11
C LYS A 128 -1.77 1.25 20.96
N GLN A 129 -2.18 0.57 19.92
CA GLN A 129 -3.61 0.37 19.61
C GLN A 129 -4.17 -0.94 20.16
N MET A 130 -3.33 -1.95 20.35
CA MET A 130 -3.78 -3.25 20.84
C MET A 130 -3.92 -3.24 22.37
N GLY A 131 -5.03 -3.80 22.84
CA GLY A 131 -5.21 -4.10 24.26
C GLY A 131 -4.25 -5.20 24.73
N LEU A 132 -3.99 -5.24 26.04
CA LEU A 132 -3.04 -6.19 26.66
C LEU A 132 -3.38 -7.66 26.36
N GLY A 133 -4.66 -8.02 26.27
CA GLY A 133 -5.10 -9.39 25.94
C GLY A 133 -4.67 -9.87 24.56
N ALA A 134 -4.79 -9.00 23.54
CA ALA A 134 -4.35 -9.33 22.19
C ALA A 134 -2.82 -9.47 22.10
N LEU A 135 -2.08 -8.62 22.81
CA LEU A 135 -0.62 -8.69 22.89
C LEU A 135 -0.12 -9.97 23.58
N THR A 136 -0.80 -10.44 24.63
CA THR A 136 -0.46 -11.72 25.30
C THR A 136 -0.67 -12.91 24.41
N THR A 137 -1.71 -12.90 23.57
CA THR A 137 -1.98 -13.98 22.61
C THR A 137 -0.92 -14.02 21.51
N LEU A 138 -0.51 -12.86 20.96
CA LEU A 138 0.60 -12.80 20.02
C LEU A 138 1.91 -13.30 20.65
N GLY A 139 2.15 -12.99 21.92
CA GLY A 139 3.28 -13.51 22.69
C GLY A 139 3.26 -15.05 22.84
N ALA A 140 2.10 -15.65 23.02
CA ALA A 140 1.91 -17.09 23.11
C ALA A 140 2.17 -17.79 21.74
N ILE A 141 1.71 -17.20 20.64
CA ILE A 141 2.02 -17.67 19.26
C ILE A 141 3.54 -17.71 19.06
N ALA A 142 4.21 -16.66 19.47
CA ALA A 142 5.66 -16.52 19.33
C ALA A 142 6.46 -17.55 20.15
N SER A 143 5.90 -18.04 21.24
CA SER A 143 6.53 -19.05 22.12
C SER A 143 6.40 -20.48 21.58
N GLY A 144 5.88 -20.66 20.36
CA GLY A 144 5.67 -21.98 19.77
C GLY A 144 4.53 -22.79 20.41
N ILE A 145 3.73 -22.16 21.27
CA ILE A 145 2.50 -22.75 21.78
C ILE A 145 1.59 -22.93 20.57
N ARG A 146 1.21 -24.18 20.26
CA ARG A 146 0.21 -24.47 19.24
C ARG A 146 -1.13 -23.91 19.73
N LEU A 147 -1.40 -22.68 19.33
CA LEU A 147 -2.69 -22.07 19.48
C LEU A 147 -3.56 -22.52 18.32
N GLY A 148 -4.83 -22.74 18.60
CA GLY A 148 -5.81 -23.15 17.61
C GLY A 148 -6.09 -22.07 16.57
N PRO A 149 -7.18 -22.20 15.78
CA PRO A 149 -7.57 -21.25 14.73
C PRO A 149 -7.65 -19.79 15.18
N GLU A 150 -7.89 -19.56 16.48
CA GLU A 150 -7.99 -18.22 17.10
C GLU A 150 -6.70 -17.39 16.94
N ALA A 151 -5.54 -18.02 16.93
CA ALA A 151 -4.26 -17.34 16.77
C ALA A 151 -4.06 -16.77 15.36
N LEU A 152 -4.53 -17.49 14.34
CA LEU A 152 -4.54 -17.03 12.95
C LEU A 152 -5.50 -15.83 12.79
N VAL A 153 -6.64 -15.88 13.47
CA VAL A 153 -7.60 -14.75 13.48
C VAL A 153 -6.96 -13.50 14.08
N ILE A 154 -6.22 -13.64 15.19
CA ILE A 154 -5.54 -12.48 15.81
C ILE A 154 -4.42 -11.93 14.91
N ALA A 155 -3.63 -12.78 14.25
CA ALA A 155 -2.62 -12.34 13.31
C ALA A 155 -3.27 -11.61 12.11
N ALA A 156 -4.38 -12.12 11.59
CA ALA A 156 -5.13 -11.50 10.51
C ALA A 156 -5.74 -10.14 10.91
N GLN A 157 -6.35 -10.07 12.11
CA GLN A 157 -6.88 -8.81 12.65
C GLN A 157 -5.77 -7.78 12.91
N THR A 158 -4.59 -8.24 13.35
CA THR A 158 -3.43 -7.35 13.55
C THR A 158 -2.89 -6.84 12.22
N ALA A 159 -2.95 -7.66 11.15
CA ALA A 159 -2.58 -7.22 9.81
C ALA A 159 -3.57 -6.17 9.27
N ASP A 160 -4.88 -6.30 9.54
CA ASP A 160 -5.88 -5.29 9.19
C ASP A 160 -5.65 -4.00 9.98
N LEU A 161 -5.38 -4.12 11.28
CA LEU A 161 -5.03 -2.98 12.11
C LEU A 161 -3.78 -2.26 11.58
N PHE A 162 -2.73 -3.01 11.20
CA PHE A 162 -1.53 -2.41 10.63
C PHE A 162 -1.83 -1.67 9.32
N ALA A 163 -2.58 -2.27 8.41
CA ALA A 163 -2.96 -1.61 7.16
C ALA A 163 -3.70 -0.29 7.41
N GLY A 164 -4.63 -0.26 8.38
CA GLY A 164 -5.31 0.96 8.77
C GLY A 164 -4.37 2.01 9.39
N LEU A 165 -3.48 1.59 10.28
CA LEU A 165 -2.52 2.49 10.94
C LEU A 165 -1.48 3.04 9.96
N TYR A 166 -1.01 2.24 9.02
CA TYR A 166 -0.06 2.66 7.99
C TYR A 166 -0.59 3.84 7.16
N LEU A 167 -1.87 3.84 6.83
CA LEU A 167 -2.51 4.92 6.06
C LEU A 167 -2.65 6.23 6.85
N LEU A 168 -2.54 6.17 8.18
CA LEU A 168 -2.45 7.38 9.01
C LEU A 168 -1.05 7.99 9.03
N GLY A 169 -0.06 7.27 8.47
CA GLY A 169 1.35 7.66 8.44
C GLY A 169 2.08 7.46 9.77
N TYR A 170 3.40 7.50 9.70
CA TYR A 170 4.26 7.45 10.88
C TYR A 170 4.33 8.81 11.60
N SER A 171 4.74 8.80 12.86
CA SER A 171 5.00 10.05 13.57
C SER A 171 6.18 10.78 12.94
N ARG A 172 6.21 12.11 13.11
CA ARG A 172 7.31 12.94 12.60
C ARG A 172 8.68 12.47 13.14
N GLU A 173 8.73 12.04 14.38
CA GLU A 173 9.95 11.52 15.02
C GLU A 173 10.41 10.23 14.33
N ASN A 174 9.47 9.33 13.99
CA ASN A 174 9.76 8.10 13.29
C ASN A 174 10.31 8.37 11.89
N GLU A 175 9.72 9.35 11.19
CA GLU A 175 10.21 9.77 9.86
C GLU A 175 11.64 10.30 9.93
N LEU A 176 11.93 11.20 10.88
CA LEU A 176 13.27 11.75 11.07
C LEU A 176 14.30 10.69 11.49
N GLU A 177 13.88 9.70 12.27
CA GLU A 177 14.72 8.56 12.62
C GLU A 177 15.02 7.69 11.41
N ALA A 178 13.99 7.34 10.62
CA ALA A 178 14.14 6.54 9.40
C ALA A 178 15.03 7.24 8.36
N ASP A 179 14.86 8.56 8.16
CA ASP A 179 15.72 9.37 7.28
C ASP A 179 17.19 9.30 7.72
N ARG A 180 17.44 9.52 9.00
CA ARG A 180 18.80 9.55 9.55
C ARG A 180 19.51 8.21 9.39
N VAL A 181 18.83 7.10 9.72
CA VAL A 181 19.47 5.79 9.60
C VAL A 181 19.51 5.30 8.16
N GLY A 182 18.51 5.64 7.35
CA GLY A 182 18.49 5.38 5.92
C GLY A 182 19.71 5.99 5.20
N LEU A 183 20.00 7.27 5.48
CA LEU A 183 21.22 7.93 4.97
C LEU A 183 22.50 7.21 5.41
N ARG A 184 22.55 6.70 6.64
CA ARG A 184 23.70 5.92 7.12
C ARG A 184 23.81 4.58 6.38
N TYR A 185 22.71 3.87 6.14
CA TYR A 185 22.72 2.61 5.40
C TYR A 185 23.15 2.82 3.95
N MET A 186 22.63 3.87 3.30
CA MET A 186 23.07 4.26 1.96
C MET A 186 24.57 4.50 1.89
N ASN A 187 25.13 5.30 2.80
CA ASN A 187 26.55 5.59 2.86
C ASN A 187 27.36 4.31 3.08
N SER A 188 26.94 3.45 4.01
CA SER A 188 27.62 2.17 4.27
C SER A 188 27.59 1.26 3.04
N ALA A 189 26.55 1.34 2.21
CA ALA A 189 26.42 0.63 0.95
C ALA A 189 27.19 1.29 -0.22
N GLY A 190 27.77 2.47 0.00
CA GLY A 190 28.57 3.20 -0.97
C GLY A 190 27.74 4.10 -1.91
N TYR A 191 26.51 4.47 -1.51
CA TYR A 191 25.67 5.45 -2.23
C TYR A 191 25.86 6.85 -1.67
N ASP A 192 25.68 7.82 -2.55
CA ASP A 192 25.66 9.24 -2.16
C ASP A 192 24.31 9.59 -1.52
N GLY A 193 24.31 9.96 -0.25
CA GLY A 193 23.09 10.36 0.47
C GLY A 193 22.41 11.63 -0.11
N ARG A 194 23.11 12.42 -0.96
CA ARG A 194 22.47 13.54 -1.67
C ARG A 194 21.35 13.08 -2.60
N ALA A 195 21.37 11.83 -3.05
CA ALA A 195 20.27 11.27 -3.83
C ALA A 195 18.95 11.21 -3.03
N ALA A 196 18.99 11.00 -1.71
CA ALA A 196 17.79 11.08 -0.88
C ALA A 196 17.23 12.51 -0.84
N VAL A 197 18.11 13.52 -0.70
CA VAL A 197 17.70 14.93 -0.73
C VAL A 197 17.10 15.29 -2.08
N ALA A 198 17.76 14.90 -3.17
CA ALA A 198 17.27 15.15 -4.53
C ALA A 198 15.90 14.47 -4.78
N PHE A 199 15.69 13.27 -4.25
CA PHE A 199 14.41 12.60 -4.34
C PHE A 199 13.30 13.34 -3.55
N PHE A 200 13.58 13.83 -2.34
CA PHE A 200 12.63 14.64 -1.57
C PHE A 200 12.28 15.96 -2.26
N GLU A 201 13.28 16.66 -2.84
CA GLU A 201 13.07 17.89 -3.59
C GLU A 201 12.19 17.64 -4.82
N LYS A 202 12.49 16.56 -5.56
CA LYS A 202 11.71 16.11 -6.70
C LYS A 202 10.25 15.80 -6.32
N LEU A 203 10.01 15.14 -5.18
CA LEU A 203 8.65 14.89 -4.69
C LEU A 203 7.86 16.19 -4.53
N GLY A 204 8.47 17.21 -3.92
CA GLY A 204 7.83 18.52 -3.74
C GLY A 204 7.58 19.27 -5.06
N GLU A 205 8.41 19.08 -6.08
CA GLU A 205 8.19 19.65 -7.42
C GLU A 205 7.08 18.91 -8.17
N LEU A 206 7.06 17.59 -8.07
CA LEU A 206 6.05 16.75 -8.73
C LEU A 206 4.68 16.96 -8.13
N GLU A 207 4.57 17.13 -6.81
CA GLU A 207 3.32 17.49 -6.13
C GLU A 207 2.73 18.80 -6.68
N LYS A 208 3.59 19.80 -6.87
CA LYS A 208 3.17 21.11 -7.43
C LYS A 208 2.76 21.01 -8.90
N ARG A 209 3.40 20.13 -9.68
CA ARG A 209 3.17 19.98 -11.13
C ARG A 209 1.95 19.13 -11.45
N ASP A 210 1.84 17.97 -10.83
CA ASP A 210 0.87 16.91 -11.17
C ASP A 210 -0.36 16.93 -10.26
N GLY A 211 -0.37 17.79 -9.23
CA GLY A 211 -1.38 17.84 -8.17
C GLY A 211 -1.14 16.82 -7.06
N PRO A 212 -1.84 16.96 -5.93
CA PRO A 212 -1.63 16.09 -4.76
C PRO A 212 -2.04 14.63 -5.05
N ASP A 213 -3.03 14.40 -5.91
CA ASP A 213 -3.67 13.09 -6.08
C ASP A 213 -2.70 11.98 -6.49
N ARG A 214 -1.73 12.28 -7.38
CA ARG A 214 -0.79 11.28 -7.87
C ARG A 214 0.19 10.78 -6.81
N TRP A 215 0.55 11.64 -5.87
CA TRP A 215 1.54 11.38 -4.82
C TRP A 215 0.91 11.20 -3.45
N GLU A 216 -0.41 11.32 -3.34
CA GLU A 216 -1.13 11.33 -2.07
C GLU A 216 -0.79 10.11 -1.21
N SER A 217 -0.72 8.92 -1.80
CA SER A 217 -0.41 7.70 -1.07
C SER A 217 0.96 7.75 -0.40
N TYR A 218 1.99 8.22 -1.12
CA TYR A 218 3.34 8.35 -0.57
C TYR A 218 3.45 9.51 0.41
N LEU A 219 2.90 10.66 0.07
CA LEU A 219 2.96 11.86 0.92
C LEU A 219 2.16 11.72 2.21
N ARG A 220 1.09 10.96 2.19
CA ARG A 220 0.29 10.67 3.39
C ARG A 220 1.02 9.76 4.36
N SER A 221 1.68 8.71 3.86
CA SER A 221 2.47 7.80 4.69
C SER A 221 3.81 8.41 5.13
N HIS A 222 4.42 9.26 4.30
CA HIS A 222 5.73 9.88 4.50
C HIS A 222 5.69 11.38 4.18
N PRO A 223 5.00 12.21 4.99
CA PRO A 223 4.81 13.62 4.68
C PRO A 223 6.17 14.33 4.54
N PRO A 224 6.42 15.03 3.42
CA PRO A 224 7.59 15.86 3.27
C PRO A 224 7.46 17.04 4.22
N THR A 225 8.49 17.29 5.00
CA THR A 225 8.55 18.47 5.84
C THR A 225 9.87 19.20 5.60
N ASP A 226 9.83 20.54 5.66
CA ASP A 226 11.06 21.34 5.60
C ASP A 226 12.06 20.88 6.66
N GLN A 227 11.57 20.37 7.78
CA GLN A 227 12.39 19.83 8.84
C GLN A 227 13.15 18.57 8.40
N ARG A 228 12.48 17.62 7.70
CA ARG A 228 13.12 16.39 7.17
C ARG A 228 14.25 16.78 6.21
N LEU A 229 13.96 17.67 5.26
CA LEU A 229 14.92 18.14 4.28
C LEU A 229 16.09 18.86 4.94
N ALA A 230 15.84 19.78 5.88
CA ALA A 230 16.86 20.49 6.61
C ALA A 230 17.77 19.56 7.44
N GLN A 231 17.18 18.57 8.12
CA GLN A 231 17.96 17.59 8.88
C GLN A 231 18.78 16.66 7.98
N ALA A 232 18.23 16.20 6.86
CA ALA A 232 18.97 15.40 5.89
C ALA A 232 20.20 16.16 5.38
N ARG A 233 20.04 17.43 4.98
CA ARG A 233 21.15 18.29 4.55
C ARG A 233 22.18 18.48 5.66
N ALA A 234 21.74 18.83 6.89
CA ALA A 234 22.65 19.03 8.02
C ALA A 234 23.40 17.74 8.40
N PHE A 235 22.77 16.58 8.23
CA PHE A 235 23.43 15.28 8.44
C PHE A 235 24.51 15.03 7.39
N LEU A 236 24.22 15.33 6.13
CA LEU A 236 25.18 15.21 5.03
C LEU A 236 26.37 16.15 5.19
N ASP A 237 26.15 17.40 5.63
CA ASP A 237 27.21 18.39 5.85
C ASP A 237 28.19 18.00 6.97
N ARG A 238 27.70 17.27 7.99
CA ARG A 238 28.53 16.80 9.11
C ARG A 238 29.32 15.53 8.80
N TRP A 239 28.95 14.79 7.78
CA TRP A 239 29.56 13.54 7.43
C TRP A 239 30.68 13.74 6.39
N THR A 240 31.92 13.99 6.86
CA THR A 240 33.09 14.13 6.01
C THR A 240 33.63 12.81 5.43
N PHE A 241 32.99 11.69 5.72
CA PHE A 241 33.45 10.35 5.35
C PHE A 241 32.75 9.70 4.17
N PHE A 242 32.04 10.46 3.34
CA PHE A 242 31.52 9.90 2.10
C PHE A 242 32.68 9.40 1.24
N ARG A 243 32.82 8.08 1.14
CA ARG A 243 33.59 7.48 0.05
C ARG A 243 33.02 8.07 -1.23
N ARG A 244 33.89 8.44 -2.17
CA ARG A 244 33.44 8.95 -3.49
C ARG A 244 32.33 8.04 -3.98
N PRO A 245 31.18 8.60 -4.43
CA PRO A 245 30.09 7.80 -4.97
C PRO A 245 30.70 6.92 -6.05
N THR A 246 30.65 5.61 -5.85
CA THR A 246 30.94 4.72 -6.95
C THR A 246 29.67 4.72 -7.80
N GLU A 247 29.79 4.92 -9.12
CA GLU A 247 28.73 4.75 -10.12
C GLU A 247 28.29 3.27 -10.16
N ARG A 248 27.89 2.76 -9.00
CA ARG A 248 27.46 1.38 -8.86
C ARG A 248 26.02 1.25 -9.29
N GLY A 249 25.76 0.32 -10.19
CA GLY A 249 24.41 -0.10 -10.51
C GLY A 249 23.74 0.65 -11.65
N GLU A 250 24.30 1.73 -12.19
CA GLU A 250 23.63 2.51 -13.24
C GLU A 250 23.26 1.69 -14.49
N ALA A 251 24.10 0.73 -14.89
CA ALA A 251 23.80 -0.13 -16.02
C ALA A 251 22.64 -1.11 -15.68
N ALA A 252 22.72 -1.75 -14.52
CA ALA A 252 21.68 -2.67 -14.04
C ALA A 252 20.37 -1.93 -13.76
N TYR A 253 20.45 -0.70 -13.22
CA TYR A 253 19.29 0.16 -13.02
C TYR A 253 18.61 0.52 -14.34
N ARG A 254 19.37 0.90 -15.37
CA ARG A 254 18.81 1.21 -16.71
C ARG A 254 18.16 -0.03 -17.34
N GLU A 255 18.76 -1.20 -17.19
CA GLU A 255 18.18 -2.46 -17.65
C GLU A 255 16.86 -2.76 -16.92
N MET A 256 16.85 -2.65 -15.59
CA MET A 256 15.64 -2.78 -14.77
C MET A 256 14.57 -1.78 -15.19
N LYS A 257 14.95 -0.50 -15.36
CA LYS A 257 14.02 0.57 -15.76
C LYS A 257 13.38 0.31 -17.14
N ALA A 258 14.15 -0.25 -18.07
CA ALA A 258 13.65 -0.62 -19.41
C ALA A 258 12.65 -1.78 -19.38
N ARG A 259 12.67 -2.61 -18.34
CA ARG A 259 11.75 -3.74 -18.15
C ARG A 259 10.44 -3.35 -17.47
N LEU A 260 10.38 -2.16 -16.85
CA LEU A 260 9.14 -1.72 -16.21
C LEU A 260 8.02 -1.64 -17.24
N PRO A 261 6.90 -2.33 -17.02
CA PRO A 261 5.74 -2.18 -17.87
C PRO A 261 5.33 -0.71 -17.90
N ARG A 262 5.32 -0.14 -19.08
CA ARG A 262 4.64 1.12 -19.33
C ARG A 262 3.25 0.74 -19.79
N LEU A 263 2.24 1.08 -19.02
CA LEU A 263 0.88 1.02 -19.54
C LEU A 263 0.85 1.86 -20.80
N LYS A 264 0.41 1.25 -21.89
CA LYS A 264 0.17 2.01 -23.11
C LYS A 264 -0.90 3.06 -22.82
N PRO A 265 -0.83 4.24 -23.43
CA PRO A 265 -1.85 5.26 -23.21
C PRO A 265 -3.28 4.72 -23.40
N GLU A 266 -3.48 3.79 -24.33
CA GLU A 266 -4.76 3.13 -24.56
C GLU A 266 -5.20 2.15 -23.45
N GLU A 267 -4.28 1.70 -22.61
CA GLU A 267 -4.54 0.83 -21.45
C GLU A 267 -4.79 1.65 -20.18
N GLN A 268 -4.37 2.91 -20.18
CA GLN A 268 -4.64 3.87 -19.12
C GLN A 268 -6.00 4.51 -19.39
N GLY A 269 -6.86 4.52 -18.37
CA GLY A 269 -8.04 5.36 -18.46
C GLY A 269 -7.64 6.84 -18.48
N ILE A 270 -8.43 7.64 -19.15
CA ILE A 270 -8.21 9.08 -19.27
C ILE A 270 -9.21 9.78 -18.32
N VAL A 271 -8.69 10.60 -17.41
CA VAL A 271 -9.51 11.45 -16.53
C VAL A 271 -9.56 12.86 -17.09
N VAL A 272 -10.77 13.36 -17.35
CA VAL A 272 -11.02 14.75 -17.75
C VAL A 272 -12.08 15.35 -16.84
N GLY A 273 -11.65 16.14 -15.89
CA GLY A 273 -12.55 16.68 -14.86
C GLY A 273 -13.24 15.55 -14.07
N PRO A 274 -14.58 15.55 -13.97
CA PRO A 274 -15.29 14.50 -13.24
C PRO A 274 -15.45 13.20 -14.01
N ARG A 275 -14.97 13.09 -15.27
CA ARG A 275 -15.20 11.95 -16.15
C ARG A 275 -13.92 11.12 -16.34
N PHE A 276 -14.07 9.81 -16.16
CA PHE A 276 -13.09 8.79 -16.53
C PHE A 276 -13.56 8.09 -17.81
N GLU A 277 -12.66 7.87 -18.74
CA GLU A 277 -12.89 7.10 -19.96
C GLU A 277 -11.77 6.08 -20.17
N GLN A 278 -12.14 4.88 -20.53
CA GLN A 278 -11.20 3.82 -20.92
C GLN A 278 -11.59 3.32 -22.33
N PRO A 279 -10.98 3.90 -23.37
CA PRO A 279 -11.39 3.67 -24.75
C PRO A 279 -11.24 2.20 -25.21
N LEU A 280 -10.22 1.49 -24.73
CA LEU A 280 -9.96 0.10 -25.10
C LEU A 280 -11.13 -0.83 -24.78
N TYR A 281 -11.85 -0.54 -23.71
CA TYR A 281 -12.99 -1.34 -23.26
C TYR A 281 -14.34 -0.61 -23.45
N GLY A 282 -14.33 0.58 -24.05
CA GLY A 282 -15.54 1.36 -24.22
C GLY A 282 -16.19 1.84 -22.92
N VAL A 283 -15.40 1.95 -21.85
CA VAL A 283 -15.88 2.29 -20.49
C VAL A 283 -15.91 3.80 -20.29
N SER A 284 -16.96 4.30 -19.68
CA SER A 284 -16.97 5.63 -19.10
C SER A 284 -17.69 5.65 -17.75
N LEU A 285 -17.23 6.54 -16.87
CA LEU A 285 -17.76 6.75 -15.53
C LEU A 285 -17.62 8.21 -15.14
N SER A 286 -18.59 8.78 -14.43
CA SER A 286 -18.56 10.18 -13.99
C SER A 286 -18.81 10.28 -12.49
N LEU A 287 -18.09 11.20 -11.85
CA LEU A 287 -18.21 11.47 -10.43
C LEU A 287 -19.09 12.72 -10.19
N PRO A 288 -19.93 12.73 -9.15
CA PRO A 288 -20.63 13.93 -8.73
C PRO A 288 -19.69 14.92 -8.03
N ASN A 289 -20.15 16.14 -7.79
CA ASN A 289 -19.40 17.17 -7.09
C ASN A 289 -18.94 16.69 -5.70
N GLY A 290 -17.73 17.06 -5.32
CA GLY A 290 -17.11 16.69 -4.05
C GLY A 290 -16.48 15.30 -4.03
N TRP A 291 -16.34 14.67 -5.21
CA TRP A 291 -15.62 13.43 -5.41
C TRP A 291 -14.38 13.66 -6.28
N SER A 292 -13.33 12.90 -6.04
CA SER A 292 -12.06 12.96 -6.74
C SER A 292 -11.60 11.58 -7.19
N TRP A 293 -10.87 11.54 -8.30
CA TRP A 293 -10.25 10.31 -8.79
C TRP A 293 -8.98 9.99 -7.99
N GLU A 294 -8.72 8.70 -7.80
CA GLU A 294 -7.47 8.19 -7.25
C GLU A 294 -6.66 7.47 -8.34
N PRO A 295 -5.33 7.35 -8.16
CA PRO A 295 -4.51 6.49 -9.00
C PRO A 295 -5.04 5.06 -9.02
N SER A 296 -5.12 4.47 -10.20
CA SER A 296 -5.60 3.10 -10.39
C SER A 296 -4.49 2.06 -10.16
N SER A 297 -4.88 0.81 -9.90
CA SER A 297 -3.98 -0.34 -9.80
C SER A 297 -4.23 -1.31 -10.94
N ALA A 298 -3.36 -2.31 -11.10
CA ALA A 298 -3.52 -3.33 -12.15
C ALA A 298 -4.85 -4.11 -12.07
N ARG A 299 -5.48 -4.14 -10.88
CA ARG A 299 -6.76 -4.81 -10.64
C ARG A 299 -7.94 -3.86 -10.52
N VAL A 300 -7.66 -2.56 -10.39
CA VAL A 300 -8.67 -1.51 -10.26
C VAL A 300 -8.53 -0.57 -11.45
N MET A 301 -9.52 -0.55 -12.31
CA MET A 301 -9.51 0.27 -13.52
C MET A 301 -9.63 1.75 -13.21
N ALA A 302 -10.48 2.09 -12.23
CA ALA A 302 -10.65 3.44 -11.72
C ALA A 302 -10.96 3.39 -10.23
N ALA A 303 -10.35 4.25 -9.45
CA ALA A 303 -10.63 4.43 -8.03
C ALA A 303 -11.01 5.88 -7.76
N PHE A 304 -11.84 6.11 -6.77
CA PHE A 304 -12.33 7.44 -6.43
C PHE A 304 -12.76 7.53 -4.96
N HIS A 305 -12.69 8.71 -4.41
CA HIS A 305 -13.12 8.96 -3.04
C HIS A 305 -13.88 10.27 -2.90
N ARG A 306 -14.64 10.42 -1.83
CA ARG A 306 -15.23 11.69 -1.43
C ARG A 306 -14.20 12.53 -0.68
N GLN A 307 -14.14 13.81 -0.96
CA GLN A 307 -13.36 14.77 -0.18
C GLN A 307 -13.79 14.70 1.29
N GLY A 308 -12.83 14.38 2.19
CA GLY A 308 -13.12 14.08 3.59
C GLY A 308 -12.98 12.60 3.99
N GLY A 309 -12.79 11.68 3.03
CA GLY A 309 -12.38 10.30 3.28
C GLY A 309 -13.45 9.35 3.85
N GLU A 310 -14.72 9.75 3.89
CA GLU A 310 -15.80 8.96 4.52
C GLU A 310 -16.47 7.96 3.57
N ALA A 311 -16.26 8.13 2.28
CA ALA A 311 -16.75 7.25 1.25
C ALA A 311 -15.78 7.15 0.08
N TRP A 312 -15.71 5.98 -0.52
CA TRP A 312 -14.84 5.67 -1.64
C TRP A 312 -15.50 4.67 -2.59
N GLY A 313 -14.89 4.47 -3.74
CA GLY A 313 -15.33 3.44 -4.66
C GLY A 313 -14.28 3.07 -5.70
N GLU A 314 -14.57 2.01 -6.44
CA GLU A 314 -13.68 1.47 -7.45
C GLU A 314 -14.45 0.76 -8.56
N LEU A 315 -13.90 0.83 -9.77
CA LEU A 315 -14.33 0.04 -10.91
C LEU A 315 -13.28 -1.03 -11.20
N ARG A 316 -13.70 -2.29 -11.17
CA ARG A 316 -12.86 -3.46 -11.48
C ARG A 316 -13.35 -4.19 -12.72
N ARG A 317 -12.42 -4.79 -13.43
CA ARG A 317 -12.67 -5.74 -14.51
C ARG A 317 -11.91 -7.02 -14.24
N GLU A 318 -12.61 -8.14 -14.15
CA GLU A 318 -12.02 -9.45 -13.98
C GLU A 318 -12.38 -10.34 -15.16
N LEU A 319 -11.38 -11.01 -15.74
CA LEU A 319 -11.64 -12.01 -16.77
C LEU A 319 -12.29 -13.24 -16.12
N SER A 320 -13.39 -13.71 -16.70
CA SER A 320 -14.05 -14.94 -16.26
C SER A 320 -13.93 -16.00 -17.34
N THR A 321 -13.33 -17.12 -16.99
CA THR A 321 -13.26 -18.32 -17.87
C THR A 321 -14.47 -19.23 -17.71
N ALA A 322 -15.32 -18.97 -16.71
CA ALA A 322 -16.53 -19.73 -16.43
C ALA A 322 -17.78 -18.92 -16.82
N THR A 323 -18.82 -19.63 -17.23
CA THR A 323 -20.15 -19.03 -17.38
C THR A 323 -20.71 -18.77 -15.98
N VAL A 324 -20.61 -17.53 -15.52
CA VAL A 324 -21.09 -17.08 -14.21
C VAL A 324 -22.09 -15.96 -14.41
N THR A 325 -23.17 -15.96 -13.63
CA THR A 325 -24.10 -14.83 -13.61
C THR A 325 -23.58 -13.70 -12.72
N ALA A 326 -24.06 -12.48 -12.95
CA ALA A 326 -23.70 -11.32 -12.11
C ALA A 326 -24.10 -11.54 -10.64
N GLU A 327 -25.21 -12.25 -10.39
CA GLU A 327 -25.66 -12.60 -9.04
C GLU A 327 -24.72 -13.61 -8.35
N GLU A 328 -24.37 -14.69 -9.03
CA GLU A 328 -23.44 -15.69 -8.50
C GLU A 328 -22.08 -15.10 -8.19
N PHE A 329 -21.57 -14.26 -9.10
CA PHE A 329 -20.33 -13.55 -8.85
C PHE A 329 -20.43 -12.62 -7.64
N ALA A 330 -21.49 -11.83 -7.52
CA ALA A 330 -21.70 -10.94 -6.39
C ALA A 330 -21.74 -11.70 -5.06
N LYS A 331 -22.47 -12.82 -5.00
CA LYS A 331 -22.54 -13.67 -3.81
C LYS A 331 -21.17 -14.24 -3.44
N LYS A 332 -20.42 -14.74 -4.42
CA LYS A 332 -19.06 -15.23 -4.23
C LYS A 332 -18.14 -14.12 -3.74
N TYR A 333 -18.16 -12.95 -4.40
CA TYR A 333 -17.35 -11.79 -4.06
C TYR A 333 -17.55 -11.34 -2.60
N VAL A 334 -18.80 -11.31 -2.13
CA VAL A 334 -19.13 -10.98 -0.74
C VAL A 334 -18.64 -12.06 0.22
N GLY A 335 -18.81 -13.34 -0.14
CA GLY A 335 -18.35 -14.48 0.67
C GLY A 335 -16.84 -14.52 0.83
N ASP A 336 -16.09 -14.36 -0.26
CA ASP A 336 -14.62 -14.37 -0.27
C ASP A 336 -14.03 -13.25 0.63
N ARG A 337 -14.76 -12.14 0.76
CA ARG A 337 -14.42 -11.02 1.66
C ARG A 337 -14.99 -11.13 3.06
N LYS A 338 -15.56 -12.27 3.44
CA LYS A 338 -16.22 -12.45 4.74
C LYS A 338 -17.30 -11.39 5.01
N GLY A 339 -17.92 -10.89 3.95
CA GLY A 339 -18.99 -9.91 4.02
C GLY A 339 -20.34 -10.55 4.35
N GLN A 340 -21.27 -9.71 4.79
CA GLN A 340 -22.66 -10.11 5.05
C GLN A 340 -23.57 -9.43 4.01
N MET A 341 -24.17 -10.23 3.13
CA MET A 341 -25.15 -9.74 2.18
C MET A 341 -26.41 -9.27 2.93
N LEU A 342 -26.84 -8.04 2.65
CA LEU A 342 -28.07 -7.47 3.18
C LEU A 342 -29.23 -7.63 2.20
N GLN A 343 -29.01 -7.23 0.96
CA GLN A 343 -29.99 -7.34 -0.12
C GLN A 343 -29.31 -7.35 -1.47
N GLY A 344 -30.00 -7.89 -2.47
CA GLY A 344 -29.55 -7.87 -3.84
C GLY A 344 -30.72 -8.01 -4.81
N ARG A 345 -30.55 -7.40 -5.98
CA ARG A 345 -31.59 -7.46 -7.03
C ARG A 345 -31.00 -7.19 -8.42
N GLY A 346 -31.65 -7.73 -9.44
CA GLY A 346 -31.37 -7.35 -10.81
C GLY A 346 -31.75 -5.89 -11.07
N VAL A 347 -30.88 -5.18 -11.78
CA VAL A 347 -31.11 -3.77 -12.20
C VAL A 347 -30.61 -3.55 -13.63
N LEU A 348 -31.25 -2.63 -14.32
CA LEU A 348 -30.79 -2.17 -15.64
C LEU A 348 -30.19 -0.76 -15.48
N TYR A 349 -28.89 -0.64 -15.73
CA TYR A 349 -28.19 0.62 -15.81
C TYR A 349 -27.67 0.86 -17.24
N PRO A 350 -27.15 2.05 -17.58
CA PRO A 350 -26.66 2.34 -18.94
C PRO A 350 -25.59 1.35 -19.42
N ALA A 351 -24.76 0.81 -18.53
CA ALA A 351 -23.78 -0.23 -18.85
C ALA A 351 -24.41 -1.58 -19.24
N GLY A 352 -25.66 -1.86 -18.82
CA GLY A 352 -26.35 -3.11 -19.09
C GLY A 352 -27.17 -3.64 -17.89
N TYR A 353 -27.78 -4.82 -18.08
CA TYR A 353 -28.47 -5.52 -17.02
C TYR A 353 -27.47 -6.26 -16.12
N GLY A 354 -27.47 -5.96 -14.84
CA GLY A 354 -26.58 -6.53 -13.85
C GLY A 354 -27.25 -6.76 -12.51
N TYR A 355 -26.45 -7.07 -11.49
CA TYR A 355 -26.90 -7.35 -10.13
C TYR A 355 -26.39 -6.26 -9.18
N LEU A 356 -27.30 -5.60 -8.50
CA LEU A 356 -27.01 -4.60 -7.47
C LEU A 356 -27.09 -5.29 -6.10
N ALA A 357 -25.99 -5.29 -5.38
CA ALA A 357 -25.86 -5.86 -4.05
C ALA A 357 -25.56 -4.80 -3.01
N GLN A 358 -26.18 -4.89 -1.84
CA GLN A 358 -25.78 -4.18 -0.63
C GLN A 358 -25.30 -5.18 0.40
N PHE A 359 -24.14 -4.92 1.00
CA PHE A 359 -23.55 -5.82 1.96
C PHE A 359 -22.63 -5.08 2.93
N TYR A 360 -22.49 -5.61 4.14
CA TYR A 360 -21.43 -5.24 5.04
C TYR A 360 -20.17 -6.04 4.71
N GLY A 361 -19.02 -5.41 4.82
CA GLY A 361 -17.73 -6.07 4.63
C GLY A 361 -16.60 -5.28 5.26
N PRO A 362 -15.43 -5.91 5.41
CA PRO A 362 -14.25 -5.24 5.88
C PRO A 362 -13.79 -4.20 4.84
N GLY A 363 -13.44 -3.01 5.30
CA GLY A 363 -12.76 -2.04 4.47
C GLY A 363 -11.26 -2.33 4.38
N LEU A 364 -10.58 -1.68 3.44
CA LEU A 364 -9.14 -1.80 3.25
C LEU A 364 -8.34 -1.37 4.50
N LEU A 365 -8.91 -0.44 5.28
CA LEU A 365 -8.31 0.17 6.46
C LEU A 365 -8.69 -0.51 7.77
N GLY A 366 -9.34 -1.68 7.68
CA GLY A 366 -10.04 -2.22 8.82
C GLY A 366 -11.38 -1.52 9.07
N GLY A 367 -12.16 -2.04 10.02
CA GLY A 367 -13.52 -1.58 10.25
C GLY A 367 -14.54 -2.23 9.30
N VAL A 368 -15.82 -1.96 9.56
CA VAL A 368 -16.93 -2.46 8.76
C VAL A 368 -17.48 -1.32 7.93
N TYR A 369 -17.63 -1.57 6.65
CA TYR A 369 -18.20 -0.63 5.69
C TYR A 369 -19.50 -1.18 5.13
N LEU A 370 -20.41 -0.28 4.77
CA LEU A 370 -21.55 -0.62 3.93
C LEU A 370 -21.17 -0.41 2.48
N PHE A 371 -21.22 -1.48 1.72
CA PHE A 371 -20.97 -1.50 0.29
C PHE A 371 -22.25 -1.48 -0.52
N ARG A 372 -22.22 -0.79 -1.65
CA ARG A 372 -23.19 -0.87 -2.73
C ARG A 372 -22.44 -1.23 -4.00
N GLY A 373 -22.50 -2.50 -4.41
CA GLY A 373 -21.81 -3.04 -5.58
C GLY A 373 -22.77 -3.28 -6.74
N PHE A 374 -22.44 -2.78 -7.93
CA PHE A 374 -23.10 -3.15 -9.18
C PHE A 374 -22.19 -4.11 -9.95
N PHE A 375 -22.69 -5.28 -10.26
CA PHE A 375 -21.97 -6.35 -10.94
C PHE A 375 -22.62 -6.61 -12.29
N LEU A 376 -21.82 -6.66 -13.34
CA LEU A 376 -22.23 -6.89 -14.71
C LEU A 376 -21.32 -7.93 -15.35
N VAL A 377 -21.90 -8.93 -16.04
CA VAL A 377 -21.14 -9.89 -16.85
C VAL A 377 -21.35 -9.53 -18.32
N ARG A 378 -20.25 -9.22 -19.01
CA ARG A 378 -20.29 -8.85 -20.42
C ARG A 378 -18.95 -9.19 -21.10
N ASP A 379 -19.00 -9.75 -22.29
CA ASP A 379 -17.83 -10.02 -23.16
C ASP A 379 -16.72 -10.83 -22.47
N GLY A 380 -17.10 -11.89 -21.73
CA GLY A 380 -16.16 -12.76 -21.03
C GLY A 380 -15.47 -12.11 -19.83
N ALA A 381 -15.99 -10.99 -19.34
CA ALA A 381 -15.50 -10.31 -18.17
C ALA A 381 -16.64 -10.00 -17.17
N VAL A 382 -16.28 -9.94 -15.91
CA VAL A 382 -17.11 -9.40 -14.85
C VAL A 382 -16.64 -7.97 -14.56
N TRP A 383 -17.59 -7.07 -14.56
CA TRP A 383 -17.41 -5.68 -14.20
C TRP A 383 -18.01 -5.47 -12.81
N ALA A 384 -17.25 -4.91 -11.90
CA ALA A 384 -17.69 -4.62 -10.54
C ALA A 384 -17.46 -3.15 -10.23
N LEU A 385 -18.54 -2.38 -10.11
CA LEU A 385 -18.50 -0.99 -9.65
C LEU A 385 -18.93 -0.97 -8.19
N LEU A 386 -18.00 -0.77 -7.30
CA LEU A 386 -18.17 -0.80 -5.86
C LEU A 386 -18.16 0.63 -5.30
N CYS A 387 -19.07 0.93 -4.40
CA CYS A 387 -19.09 2.14 -3.60
C CYS A 387 -19.21 1.74 -2.14
N ALA A 388 -18.42 2.35 -1.26
CA ALA A 388 -18.37 2.02 0.16
C ALA A 388 -18.42 3.28 1.03
N SER A 389 -19.06 3.18 2.18
CA SER A 389 -19.09 4.24 3.18
C SER A 389 -19.08 3.67 4.59
N VAL A 390 -18.66 4.48 5.57
CA VAL A 390 -18.87 4.15 6.98
C VAL A 390 -20.38 3.99 7.26
N PRO A 391 -20.80 2.99 8.05
CA PRO A 391 -22.22 2.68 8.25
C PRO A 391 -23.06 3.86 8.75
N ASP A 392 -22.54 4.66 9.68
CA ASP A 392 -23.26 5.77 10.31
C ASP A 392 -23.59 6.91 9.35
N ARG A 393 -22.89 6.98 8.20
CA ARG A 393 -23.11 8.00 7.16
C ARG A 393 -23.60 7.43 5.83
N SER A 394 -23.96 6.17 5.82
CA SER A 394 -24.38 5.47 4.57
C SER A 394 -25.55 6.12 3.86
N LEU A 395 -26.51 6.70 4.60
CA LEU A 395 -27.67 7.38 4.01
C LEU A 395 -27.29 8.64 3.22
N GLU A 396 -26.26 9.37 3.67
CA GLU A 396 -25.76 10.58 3.00
C GLU A 396 -25.15 10.27 1.63
N HIS A 397 -24.67 9.04 1.45
CA HIS A 397 -23.96 8.60 0.25
C HIS A 397 -24.83 7.81 -0.74
N LEU A 398 -26.07 7.46 -0.39
CA LEU A 398 -26.94 6.67 -1.29
C LEU A 398 -27.17 7.34 -2.64
N VAL A 399 -27.49 8.65 -2.63
CA VAL A 399 -27.74 9.41 -3.86
C VAL A 399 -26.48 9.57 -4.69
N PRO A 400 -25.32 10.00 -4.13
CA PRO A 400 -24.07 10.01 -4.86
C PRO A 400 -23.69 8.64 -5.44
N PHE A 401 -23.82 7.55 -4.69
CA PHE A 401 -23.52 6.21 -5.19
C PHE A 401 -24.41 5.81 -6.37
N GLU A 402 -25.70 6.12 -6.30
CA GLU A 402 -26.59 5.86 -7.41
C GLU A 402 -26.26 6.72 -8.65
N GLN A 403 -25.87 7.98 -8.46
CA GLN A 403 -25.41 8.84 -9.56
C GLN A 403 -24.17 8.24 -10.23
N ILE A 404 -23.17 7.80 -9.46
CA ILE A 404 -21.98 7.15 -9.97
C ILE A 404 -22.35 5.89 -10.76
N GLN A 405 -23.19 5.00 -10.19
CA GLN A 405 -23.58 3.76 -10.84
C GLN A 405 -24.40 3.97 -12.12
N ARG A 406 -25.25 5.01 -12.16
CA ARG A 406 -26.01 5.39 -13.36
C ARG A 406 -25.15 6.06 -14.43
N SER A 407 -24.00 6.63 -14.07
CA SER A 407 -23.06 7.21 -15.02
C SER A 407 -22.14 6.18 -15.67
N PHE A 408 -22.12 4.95 -15.15
CA PHE A 408 -21.33 3.85 -15.70
C PHE A 408 -21.92 3.39 -17.02
N GLU A 409 -21.15 3.54 -18.08
CA GLU A 409 -21.47 3.10 -19.43
C GLU A 409 -20.43 2.12 -19.93
N LEU A 410 -20.87 1.13 -20.68
CA LEU A 410 -20.04 0.16 -21.37
C LEU A 410 -20.55 0.04 -22.80
N LYS A 411 -19.78 0.58 -23.77
CA LYS A 411 -20.14 0.64 -25.19
C LYS A 411 -19.77 -0.63 -25.94
#